data_72e6bff97480dcdac199c94c1776f28c
#
_entry.id   72e6bff97480dcdac199c94c1776f28c
#
_cell.length_a   1.000
_cell.length_b   1.000
_cell.length_c   1.000
_cell.angle_alpha   90.00
_cell.angle_beta   90.00
_cell.angle_gamma   90.00
#
_symmetry.space_group_name_H-M   'P 1'
#
loop_
_entity.id
_entity.type
_entity.pdbx_description
1 polymer ?
#
loop_
_entity_poly.entity_id
_entity_poly.type
_entity_poly.pdbx_seq_one_letter_code
_entity_poly.pdbx_strand_id
1 'polypeptide(L)'
;MEDRIQKAVELFKSGYNCSQSVVAAFADMYGFTQEQALRMSASFGGGIGRMRETCGAACGMFLVAGLETGATEATDREGKAANYAVVQELAAEFKKRNGSLIRGELL
;
A
#
# COMPACT_ATOMS: atom_id res chain seq x y z
N MET A 1 -0.34 -6.57 15.03
CA MET A 1 -0.73 -5.41 14.19
C MET A 1 -0.09 -4.11 14.67
N GLU A 2 -0.15 -3.84 15.96
CA GLU A 2 0.49 -2.65 16.55
C GLU A 2 1.98 -2.58 16.23
N ASP A 3 2.69 -3.71 16.32
CA ASP A 3 4.13 -3.76 16.04
C ASP A 3 4.45 -3.38 14.59
N ARG A 4 3.56 -3.73 13.66
CA ARG A 4 3.77 -3.40 12.24
C ARG A 4 3.45 -1.96 11.94
N ILE A 5 2.47 -1.39 12.62
CA ILE A 5 2.17 0.05 12.52
C ILE A 5 3.37 0.83 13.05
N GLN A 6 3.92 0.42 14.19
CA GLN A 6 5.09 1.06 14.76
C GLN A 6 6.30 0.95 13.83
N LYS A 7 6.50 -0.22 13.21
CA LYS A 7 7.56 -0.43 12.24
C LYS A 7 7.42 0.51 11.03
N ALA A 8 6.20 0.68 10.52
CA ALA A 8 5.94 1.61 9.41
C ALA A 8 6.28 3.05 9.80
N VAL A 9 5.92 3.47 10.99
CA VAL A 9 6.23 4.82 11.49
C VAL A 9 7.74 5.00 11.60
N GLU A 10 8.45 4.02 12.13
CA GLU A 10 9.91 4.08 12.25
C GLU A 10 10.60 4.16 10.90
N LEU A 11 10.14 3.39 9.92
CA LEU A 11 10.68 3.43 8.56
C LEU A 11 10.46 4.79 7.92
N PHE A 12 9.27 5.37 8.09
CA PHE A 12 8.98 6.70 7.58
C PHE A 12 9.89 7.75 8.20
N LYS A 13 10.10 7.69 9.50
CA LYS A 13 11.01 8.60 10.21
C LYS A 13 12.46 8.43 9.77
N SER A 14 12.83 7.23 9.30
CA SER A 14 14.18 6.95 8.81
C SER A 14 14.42 7.50 7.41
N GLY A 15 13.40 8.02 6.74
CA GLY A 15 13.54 8.65 5.43
C GLY A 15 12.92 7.90 4.27
N TYR A 16 12.31 6.74 4.49
CA TYR A 16 11.61 6.02 3.43
C TYR A 16 10.28 6.72 3.12
N ASN A 17 9.82 6.60 1.87
CA ASN A 17 8.54 7.22 1.51
C ASN A 17 7.34 6.45 2.10
N CYS A 18 6.15 7.02 1.98
CA CYS A 18 4.92 6.46 2.56
C CYS A 18 4.65 5.04 2.08
N SER A 19 4.77 4.80 0.79
CA SER A 19 4.51 3.48 0.20
C SER A 19 5.53 2.46 0.70
N GLN A 20 6.82 2.82 0.68
CA GLN A 20 7.89 1.95 1.16
C GLN A 20 7.69 1.58 2.63
N SER A 21 7.33 2.55 3.44
CA SER A 21 7.15 2.34 4.88
C SER A 21 6.03 1.34 5.16
N VAL A 22 4.92 1.45 4.44
CA VAL A 22 3.79 0.53 4.60
C VAL A 22 4.14 -0.86 4.10
N VAL A 23 4.66 -0.98 2.89
CA VAL A 23 4.93 -2.29 2.28
C VAL A 23 6.03 -3.04 3.04
N ALA A 24 7.11 -2.35 3.40
CA ALA A 24 8.20 -2.99 4.14
C ALA A 24 7.77 -3.46 5.54
N ALA A 25 6.82 -2.76 6.17
CA ALA A 25 6.33 -3.16 7.48
C ALA A 25 5.59 -4.50 7.47
N PHE A 26 5.04 -4.93 6.33
CA PHE A 26 4.28 -6.16 6.19
C PHE A 26 4.96 -7.24 5.33
N ALA A 27 6.10 -6.91 4.72
CA ALA A 27 6.73 -7.77 3.71
C ALA A 27 7.06 -9.19 4.19
N ASP A 28 7.53 -9.31 5.42
CA ASP A 28 7.93 -10.61 5.97
C ASP A 28 6.77 -11.60 6.12
N MET A 29 5.54 -11.09 6.26
CA MET A 29 4.33 -11.93 6.32
C MET A 29 4.11 -12.69 5.01
N TYR A 30 4.67 -12.19 3.91
CA TYR A 30 4.44 -12.73 2.57
C TYR A 30 5.72 -13.27 1.93
N GLY A 31 6.77 -13.44 2.74
CA GLY A 31 8.02 -14.04 2.27
C GLY A 31 8.95 -13.12 1.50
N PHE A 32 8.76 -11.81 1.59
CA PHE A 32 9.64 -10.85 0.94
C PHE A 32 10.66 -10.27 1.91
N THR A 33 11.85 -9.99 1.42
CA THR A 33 12.86 -9.28 2.19
C THR A 33 12.52 -7.79 2.24
N GLN A 34 13.11 -7.08 3.19
CA GLN A 34 12.94 -5.64 3.26
C GLN A 34 13.42 -4.95 1.97
N GLU A 35 14.54 -5.37 1.41
CA GLU A 35 15.04 -4.81 0.16
C GLU A 35 14.06 -4.98 -0.99
N GLN A 36 13.48 -6.17 -1.13
CA GLN A 36 12.48 -6.43 -2.17
C GLN A 36 11.27 -5.53 -2.00
N ALA A 37 10.78 -5.40 -0.77
CA ALA A 37 9.63 -4.55 -0.46
C ALA A 37 9.91 -3.09 -0.77
N LEU A 38 11.09 -2.60 -0.42
CA LEU A 38 11.48 -1.22 -0.67
C LEU A 38 11.57 -0.92 -2.17
N ARG A 39 12.08 -1.87 -2.96
CA ARG A 39 12.17 -1.72 -4.42
C ARG A 39 10.79 -1.73 -5.07
N MET A 40 9.93 -2.66 -4.67
CA MET A 40 8.59 -2.78 -5.24
C MET A 40 7.74 -1.53 -5.04
N SER A 41 7.93 -0.85 -3.93
CA SER A 41 7.08 0.27 -3.53
C SER A 41 7.71 1.64 -3.75
N ALA A 42 8.97 1.70 -4.16
CA ALA A 42 9.72 2.95 -4.28
C ALA A 42 9.05 3.98 -5.19
N SER A 43 8.46 3.55 -6.29
CA SER A 43 7.89 4.44 -7.30
C SER A 43 6.56 5.09 -6.89
N PHE A 44 5.94 4.61 -5.83
CA PHE A 44 4.60 5.07 -5.42
C PHE A 44 4.63 6.21 -4.40
N GLY A 45 5.79 6.62 -3.97
CA GLY A 45 5.92 7.71 -2.99
C GLY A 45 5.53 9.05 -3.58
N GLY A 46 5.01 9.95 -2.74
CA GLY A 46 4.64 11.29 -3.15
C GLY A 46 3.47 11.35 -4.12
N GLY A 47 2.61 10.32 -4.10
CA GLY A 47 1.48 10.21 -5.01
C GLY A 47 1.90 9.73 -6.38
N ILE A 48 2.60 8.62 -6.42
CA ILE A 48 3.16 7.94 -7.60
C ILE A 48 4.21 8.84 -8.27
N GLY A 49 5.46 8.61 -7.89
CA GLY A 49 6.60 9.35 -8.46
C GLY A 49 6.50 10.86 -8.27
N ARG A 50 5.91 11.30 -7.17
CA ARG A 50 5.67 12.72 -6.83
C ARG A 50 4.71 13.44 -7.78
N MET A 51 3.91 12.71 -8.54
CA MET A 51 2.91 13.32 -9.42
C MET A 51 1.65 13.78 -8.68
N ARG A 52 1.58 13.54 -7.38
CA ARG A 52 0.47 13.93 -6.52
C ARG A 52 -0.86 13.29 -6.91
N GLU A 53 -0.76 12.08 -7.47
CA GLU A 53 -1.91 11.24 -7.76
C GLU A 53 -2.32 10.46 -6.51
N THR A 54 -2.64 9.18 -6.60
CA THR A 54 -3.04 8.38 -5.45
C THR A 54 -1.97 8.40 -4.35
N CYS A 55 -2.38 8.65 -3.12
CA CYS A 55 -1.48 8.72 -1.97
C CYS A 55 -0.63 7.46 -1.84
N GLY A 56 0.69 7.65 -1.60
CA GLY A 56 1.64 6.54 -1.46
C GLY A 56 1.27 5.56 -0.35
N ALA A 57 0.72 6.03 0.76
CA ALA A 57 0.27 5.15 1.83
C ALA A 57 -0.89 4.28 1.39
N ALA A 58 -1.84 4.84 0.62
CA ALA A 58 -2.95 4.08 0.05
C ALA A 58 -2.44 3.05 -0.95
N CYS A 59 -1.50 3.45 -1.82
CA CYS A 59 -0.86 2.51 -2.77
C CYS A 59 -0.18 1.36 -2.03
N GLY A 60 0.53 1.66 -0.94
CA GLY A 60 1.18 0.64 -0.11
C GLY A 60 0.16 -0.35 0.46
N MET A 61 -0.96 0.15 0.95
CA MET A 61 -2.04 -0.71 1.44
C MET A 61 -2.60 -1.61 0.33
N PHE A 62 -2.74 -1.07 -0.88
CA PHE A 62 -3.25 -1.84 -2.02
C PHE A 62 -2.27 -2.93 -2.44
N LEU A 63 -0.96 -2.65 -2.39
CA LEU A 63 0.07 -3.65 -2.64
C LEU A 63 -0.02 -4.80 -1.63
N VAL A 64 -0.17 -4.47 -0.35
CA VAL A 64 -0.31 -5.48 0.70
C VAL A 64 -1.62 -6.27 0.52
N ALA A 65 -2.71 -5.60 0.16
CA ALA A 65 -3.97 -6.27 -0.14
C ALA A 65 -3.82 -7.27 -1.29
N GLY A 66 -3.04 -6.92 -2.31
CA GLY A 66 -2.75 -7.82 -3.42
C GLY A 66 -1.98 -9.07 -2.98
N LEU A 67 -1.03 -8.90 -2.06
CA LEU A 67 -0.29 -10.04 -1.51
C LEU A 67 -1.19 -10.97 -0.70
N GLU A 68 -2.19 -10.41 -0.01
CA GLU A 68 -3.12 -11.20 0.80
C GLU A 68 -4.22 -11.85 -0.02
N THR A 69 -4.81 -11.13 -0.96
CA THR A 69 -6.04 -11.56 -1.65
C THR A 69 -5.93 -11.61 -3.17
N GLY A 70 -4.78 -11.28 -3.75
CA GLY A 70 -4.62 -11.21 -5.20
C GLY A 70 -4.69 -12.57 -5.88
N ALA A 71 -5.37 -12.61 -7.02
CA ALA A 71 -5.44 -13.79 -7.86
C ALA A 71 -4.18 -13.92 -8.70
N THR A 72 -3.67 -15.13 -8.84
CA THR A 72 -2.48 -15.41 -9.67
C THR A 72 -2.82 -16.10 -10.98
N GLU A 73 -4.06 -16.57 -11.13
CA GLU A 73 -4.51 -17.22 -12.35
C GLU A 73 -5.28 -16.21 -13.20
N ALA A 74 -4.92 -16.11 -14.46
CA ALA A 74 -5.54 -15.14 -15.37
C ALA A 74 -7.06 -15.33 -15.53
N THR A 75 -7.52 -16.55 -15.37
CA THR A 75 -8.94 -16.90 -15.54
C THR A 75 -9.74 -16.89 -14.23
N ASP A 76 -9.10 -16.59 -13.12
CA ASP A 76 -9.76 -16.57 -11.81
C ASP A 76 -10.55 -15.25 -11.61
N ARG A 77 -11.73 -15.21 -12.18
CA ARG A 77 -12.60 -14.03 -12.12
C ARG A 77 -13.09 -13.74 -10.70
N GLU A 78 -13.42 -14.79 -9.96
CA GLU A 78 -13.89 -14.64 -8.57
C GLU A 78 -12.77 -14.10 -7.67
N GLY A 79 -11.56 -14.61 -7.85
CA GLY A 79 -10.41 -14.14 -7.09
C GLY A 79 -10.08 -12.69 -7.39
N LYS A 80 -10.15 -12.29 -8.66
CA LYS A 80 -9.94 -10.89 -9.05
C LYS A 80 -11.01 -9.98 -8.45
N ALA A 81 -12.27 -10.41 -8.52
CA ALA A 81 -13.37 -9.63 -7.96
C ALA A 81 -13.24 -9.49 -6.44
N ALA A 82 -12.84 -10.55 -5.75
CA ALA A 82 -12.61 -10.51 -4.30
C ALA A 82 -11.50 -9.54 -3.93
N ASN A 83 -10.39 -9.55 -4.68
CA ASN A 83 -9.28 -8.62 -4.46
C ASN A 83 -9.73 -7.16 -4.69
N TYR A 84 -10.43 -6.91 -5.79
CA TYR A 84 -10.91 -5.56 -6.10
C TYR A 84 -11.89 -5.05 -5.05
N ALA A 85 -12.74 -5.93 -4.51
CA ALA A 85 -13.66 -5.56 -3.44
C ALA A 85 -12.90 -5.11 -2.19
N VAL A 86 -11.83 -5.82 -1.81
CA VAL A 86 -10.98 -5.44 -0.68
C VAL A 86 -10.34 -4.07 -0.92
N VAL A 87 -9.80 -3.86 -2.12
CA VAL A 87 -9.17 -2.57 -2.48
C VAL A 87 -10.19 -1.44 -2.40
N GLN A 88 -11.40 -1.67 -2.91
CA GLN A 88 -12.46 -0.66 -2.88
C GLN A 88 -12.89 -0.32 -1.45
N GLU A 89 -12.97 -1.32 -0.56
CA GLU A 89 -13.26 -1.09 0.85
C GLU A 89 -12.16 -0.28 1.52
N LEU A 90 -10.90 -0.63 1.27
CA LEU A 90 -9.77 0.11 1.82
C LEU A 90 -9.76 1.55 1.30
N ALA A 91 -10.04 1.73 0.01
CA ALA A 91 -10.10 3.06 -0.59
C ALA A 91 -11.22 3.90 0.02
N ALA A 92 -12.39 3.32 0.22
CA ALA A 92 -13.52 4.01 0.81
C ALA A 92 -13.23 4.44 2.24
N GLU A 93 -12.63 3.54 3.03
CA GLU A 93 -12.25 3.83 4.41
C GLU A 93 -11.18 4.93 4.47
N PHE A 94 -10.18 4.87 3.59
CA PHE A 94 -9.13 5.87 3.52
C PHE A 94 -9.71 7.24 3.19
N LYS A 95 -10.60 7.31 2.20
CA LYS A 95 -11.28 8.58 1.82
C LYS A 95 -12.10 9.13 2.98
N LYS A 96 -12.83 8.27 3.68
CA LYS A 96 -13.66 8.64 4.81
C LYS A 96 -12.83 9.30 5.91
N ARG A 97 -11.66 8.75 6.19
CA ARG A 97 -10.78 9.25 7.26
C ARG A 97 -9.95 10.45 6.86
N ASN A 98 -9.59 10.55 5.59
CA ASN A 98 -8.62 11.55 5.11
C ASN A 98 -9.19 12.54 4.09
N GLY A 99 -10.40 12.32 3.60
CA GLY A 99 -11.08 13.18 2.63
C GLY A 99 -10.83 12.85 1.18
N SER A 100 -9.72 12.18 0.85
CA SER A 100 -9.38 11.85 -0.54
C SER A 100 -8.34 10.74 -0.60
N LEU A 101 -8.20 10.11 -1.77
CA LEU A 101 -7.08 9.23 -2.11
C LEU A 101 -5.98 10.01 -2.83
N ILE A 102 -6.29 11.20 -3.33
CA ILE A 102 -5.40 11.96 -4.20
C ILE A 102 -4.42 12.75 -3.35
N ARG A 103 -3.13 12.52 -3.55
CA ARG A 103 -2.05 13.15 -2.78
C ARG A 103 -2.16 14.68 -2.81
N GLY A 104 -2.41 15.24 -3.99
CA GLY A 104 -2.54 16.70 -4.15
C GLY A 104 -3.68 17.32 -3.36
N GLU A 105 -4.75 16.54 -3.13
CA GLU A 105 -5.90 16.99 -2.34
C GLU A 105 -5.67 16.87 -0.84
N LEU A 106 -4.75 15.99 -0.42
CA LEU A 106 -4.42 15.76 0.98
C LEU A 106 -3.43 16.79 1.52
N LEU A 107 -2.78 17.52 0.67
CA LEU A 107 -1.85 18.58 1.04
C LEU A 107 -2.57 19.97 1.06
#